data_16d05b372afd50716a0bf2f8332fe0e4
#
_entry.id   16d05b372afd50716a0bf2f8332fe0e4
#
_cell.length_a   1.000
_cell.length_b   1.000
_cell.length_c   1.000
_cell.angle_alpha   90.00
_cell.angle_beta   90.00
_cell.angle_gamma   90.00
#
_symmetry.space_group_name_H-M   'P 1'
#
loop_
_entity.id
_entity.type
_entity.pdbx_description
1 polymer ?
#
loop_
_entity_poly.entity_id
_entity_poly.type
_entity_poly.pdbx_seq_one_letter_code
_entity_poly.pdbx_strand_id
1 'polypeptide(L)' 'MKIVICGAGRVGMSIAEHLSTEDNDITVIDSKPEALQKITELYDVQGVLGLX' A
#
# COMPACT_ATOMS: atom_id res chain seq x y z
N MET A 1 9.58 10.96 1.97
CA MET A 1 10.37 9.70 1.83
C MET A 1 9.60 8.75 0.92
N LYS A 2 10.31 8.02 0.11
CA LYS A 2 9.70 7.06 -0.81
C LYS A 2 9.74 5.66 -0.19
N ILE A 3 8.57 5.04 -0.07
CA ILE A 3 8.45 3.77 0.63
C ILE A 3 7.74 2.77 -0.28
N VAL A 4 8.27 1.55 -0.34
CA VAL A 4 7.64 0.48 -1.10
C VAL A 4 7.24 -0.62 -0.14
N ILE A 5 5.96 -1.02 -0.21
CA ILE A 5 5.43 -2.08 0.64
C ILE A 5 5.04 -3.26 -0.25
N CYS A 6 5.57 -4.43 0.06
CA CYS A 6 5.23 -5.64 -0.67
C CYS A 6 4.14 -6.39 0.10
N GLY A 7 2.94 -6.35 -0.42
CA GLY A 7 1.81 -6.99 0.21
C GLY A 7 0.83 -6.00 0.81
N ALA A 8 -0.44 -6.16 0.46
CA ALA A 8 -1.50 -5.28 0.95
C ALA A 8 -2.40 -5.99 1.94
N GLY A 9 -1.86 -6.96 2.67
CA GLY A 9 -2.59 -7.65 3.71
C GLY A 9 -2.64 -6.83 4.99
N ARG A 10 -2.88 -7.50 6.10
CA ARG A 10 -3.02 -6.81 7.38
C ARG A 10 -1.77 -6.02 7.74
N VAL A 11 -0.60 -6.64 7.57
CA VAL A 11 0.64 -5.97 7.95
C VAL A 11 0.91 -4.78 7.02
N GLY A 12 0.75 -4.99 5.72
CA GLY A 12 0.98 -3.90 4.78
C GLY A 12 0.00 -2.76 4.99
N MET A 13 -1.26 -3.09 5.28
CA MET A 13 -2.26 -2.05 5.53
C MET A 13 -1.94 -1.28 6.80
N SER A 14 -1.46 -1.97 7.83
CA SER A 14 -1.11 -1.31 9.08
C SER A 14 0.08 -0.38 8.88
N ILE A 15 1.07 -0.81 8.10
CA ILE A 15 2.22 0.04 7.80
C ILE A 15 1.77 1.27 7.01
N ALA A 16 0.90 1.06 6.03
CA ALA A 16 0.42 2.18 5.24
C ALA A 16 -0.35 3.18 6.10
N GLU A 17 -1.13 2.68 7.03
CA GLU A 17 -1.88 3.56 7.92
C GLU A 17 -0.95 4.46 8.73
N HIS A 18 0.10 3.89 9.27
CA HIS A 18 1.03 4.66 10.07
C HIS A 18 1.81 5.66 9.23
N LEU A 19 2.26 5.23 8.05
CA LEU A 19 3.14 6.07 7.25
C LEU A 19 2.39 7.10 6.42
N SER A 20 1.12 6.85 6.11
CA SER A 20 0.36 7.80 5.31
C SER A 20 -0.02 9.05 6.10
N THR A 21 0.11 9.03 7.41
CA THR A 21 -0.11 10.23 8.21
C THR A 21 1.02 11.22 8.07
N GLU A 22 2.14 10.81 7.52
CA GLU A 22 3.28 11.66 7.27
C GLU A 22 3.36 11.97 5.78
N ASP A 23 4.27 12.86 5.43
CA ASP A 23 4.43 13.25 4.03
C ASP A 23 5.33 12.25 3.32
N ASN A 24 4.81 11.06 3.08
CA ASN A 24 5.54 9.98 2.44
C ASN A 24 4.92 9.61 1.10
N ASP A 25 5.77 9.12 0.21
CA ASP A 25 5.36 8.65 -1.10
C ASP A 25 5.34 7.12 -1.06
N ILE A 26 4.16 6.55 -0.86
CA ILE A 26 4.03 5.13 -0.58
C ILE A 26 3.52 4.40 -1.81
N THR A 27 4.17 3.30 -2.15
CA THR A 27 3.75 2.41 -3.23
C THR A 27 3.54 1.02 -2.64
N VAL A 28 2.39 0.41 -2.93
CA VAL A 28 2.08 -0.92 -2.42
C VAL A 28 1.98 -1.88 -3.60
N ILE A 29 2.68 -3.00 -3.52
CA ILE A 29 2.68 -4.02 -4.57
C ILE A 29 1.98 -5.25 -4.04
N ASP A 30 1.02 -5.77 -4.81
CA ASP A 30 0.32 -7.00 -4.45
C ASP A 30 -0.14 -7.68 -5.72
N SER A 31 -0.33 -8.98 -5.64
CA SER A 31 -0.83 -9.76 -6.77
C SER A 31 -2.35 -9.77 -6.84
N LYS A 32 -3.04 -9.30 -5.81
CA LYS A 32 -4.49 -9.32 -5.75
C LYS A 32 -5.05 -7.92 -6.02
N PRO A 33 -5.78 -7.73 -7.12
CA PRO A 33 -6.32 -6.39 -7.42
C PRO A 33 -7.26 -5.86 -6.35
N GLU A 34 -8.06 -6.73 -5.75
CA GLU A 34 -9.02 -6.27 -4.75
C GLU A 34 -8.32 -5.76 -3.49
N ALA A 35 -7.18 -6.35 -3.14
CA ALA A 35 -6.43 -5.86 -1.99
C ALA A 35 -5.85 -4.48 -2.28
N LEU A 36 -5.35 -4.29 -3.49
CA LEU A 36 -4.83 -2.98 -3.88
C LEU A 36 -5.92 -1.93 -3.90
N GLN A 37 -7.10 -2.30 -4.44
CA GLN A 37 -8.19 -1.35 -4.49
C GLN A 37 -8.59 -0.89 -3.09
N LYS A 38 -8.62 -1.83 -2.15
CA LYS A 38 -9.02 -1.50 -0.80
C LYS A 38 -8.03 -0.54 -0.15
N ILE A 39 -6.74 -0.80 -0.28
CA ILE A 39 -5.76 0.02 0.40
C ILE A 39 -5.63 1.39 -0.25
N THR A 40 -5.81 1.49 -1.57
CA THR A 40 -5.75 2.79 -2.23
C THR A 40 -6.99 3.63 -1.95
N GLU A 41 -8.11 3.00 -1.60
CA GLU A 41 -9.30 3.75 -1.21
C GLU A 41 -9.17 4.29 0.20
N LEU A 42 -8.48 3.56 1.07
CA LEU A 42 -8.36 3.96 2.47
C LEU A 42 -7.25 4.96 2.71
N TYR A 43 -6.16 4.86 1.96
CA TYR A 43 -4.98 5.67 2.22
C TYR A 43 -4.48 6.28 0.92
N ASP A 44 -3.71 7.35 1.05
CA ASP A 44 -3.13 8.02 -0.11
C ASP A 44 -1.84 7.31 -0.52
N VAL A 45 -2.02 6.18 -1.18
CA VAL A 45 -0.89 5.36 -1.64
C VAL A 45 -1.13 4.96 -3.09
N GLN A 46 -0.06 4.55 -3.76
CA GLN A 46 -0.16 4.03 -5.10
C GLN A 46 -0.17 2.51 -5.06
N GLY A 47 -0.99 1.91 -5.91
CA GLY A 47 -1.06 0.47 -6.00
C GLY A 47 -0.47 -0.02 -7.30
N VAL A 48 0.39 -1.05 -7.20
CA VAL A 48 0.99 -1.67 -8.37
C VAL A 48 0.67 -3.15 -8.33
N LEU A 49 0.07 -3.65 -9.40
CA LEU A 49 -0.24 -5.07 -9.50
C LEU A 49 1.02 -5.81 -9.90
N GLY A 50 1.48 -6.70 -9.04
CA GLY A 50 2.70 -7.46 -9.29
C GLY A 50 2.58 -8.87 -8.78
N LEU A 51 3.49 -9.71 -9.26
CA LEU A 51 3.53 -11.11 -8.84
C LEU A 51 4.62 -11.34 -7.84
N UNK A 52 4.17 -12.10 -7.22
CA UNK A 52 5.12 -12.35 -6.23
C UNK A 52 5.63 -13.37 -6.32
#